data_1c00fab4083675cfe7eae7182259cbba
#
_entry.id   1c00fab4083675cfe7eae7182259cbba
#
_cell.length_a   1.000
_cell.length_b   1.000
_cell.length_c   1.000
_cell.angle_alpha   90.00
_cell.angle_beta   90.00
_cell.angle_gamma   90.00
#
_symmetry.space_group_name_H-M   'P 1'
#
loop_
_entity.id
_entity.type
_entity.pdbx_description
1 polymer ?
#
loop_
_entity_poly.entity_id
_entity_poly.type
_entity_poly.pdbx_seq_one_letter_code
_entity_poly.pdbx_strand_id
1 'polypeptide(L)' 'MDAQKQNGALLIAASIIAAIRLRGEPIVRSPKVIATISDSVQLARMVMQEVERERG' A
#
# COMPACT_ATOMS: atom_id res chain seq x y z
N MET A 1 11.21 -3.70 14.86
CA MET A 1 10.86 -2.38 14.31
C MET A 1 9.61 -1.90 15.02
N ASP A 2 9.57 -0.63 15.44
CA ASP A 2 8.37 -0.18 16.12
C ASP A 2 7.20 0.00 15.14
N ALA A 3 5.99 -0.01 15.65
CA ALA A 3 4.77 0.00 14.84
C ALA A 3 4.64 1.26 13.99
N GLN A 4 5.14 2.40 14.48
CA GLN A 4 5.06 3.65 13.73
C GLN A 4 5.94 3.63 12.49
N LYS A 5 7.14 3.08 12.60
CA LYS A 5 8.02 2.96 11.43
C LYS A 5 7.45 2.00 10.41
N GLN A 6 6.85 0.89 10.87
CA GLN A 6 6.19 -0.05 10.00
C GLN A 6 5.00 0.60 9.28
N ASN A 7 4.21 1.37 9.99
CA ASN A 7 3.06 2.06 9.40
C ASN A 7 3.50 3.11 8.39
N GLY A 8 4.60 3.82 8.66
CA GLY A 8 5.15 4.77 7.71
C GLY A 8 5.62 4.11 6.43
N ALA A 9 6.35 2.99 6.55
CA ALA A 9 6.80 2.23 5.39
C ALA A 9 5.62 1.67 4.60
N LEU A 10 4.59 1.17 5.28
CA LEU A 10 3.39 0.66 4.65
C LEU A 10 2.66 1.75 3.88
N LEU A 11 2.56 2.95 4.47
CA LEU A 11 1.92 4.08 3.83
C LEU A 11 2.64 4.46 2.53
N ILE A 12 3.95 4.53 2.56
CA ILE A 12 4.74 4.88 1.38
C ILE A 12 4.57 3.83 0.29
N ALA A 13 4.68 2.54 0.65
CA ALA A 13 4.54 1.45 -0.31
C ALA A 13 3.15 1.43 -0.92
N ALA A 14 2.11 1.56 -0.10
CA ALA A 14 0.73 1.56 -0.58
C ALA A 14 0.47 2.76 -1.48
N SER A 15 1.05 3.93 -1.16
CA SER A 15 0.89 5.14 -1.97
C SER A 15 1.50 4.96 -3.36
N ILE A 16 2.67 4.34 -3.45
CA ILE A 16 3.32 4.08 -4.73
C ILE A 16 2.49 3.10 -5.56
N ILE A 17 2.02 2.03 -4.96
CA ILE A 17 1.20 1.03 -5.64
C ILE A 17 -0.10 1.66 -6.14
N ALA A 18 -0.76 2.43 -5.28
CA ALA A 18 -2.01 3.11 -5.65
C ALA A 18 -1.79 4.11 -6.78
N ALA A 19 -0.69 4.86 -6.74
CA ALA A 19 -0.36 5.83 -7.78
C ALA A 19 -0.18 5.15 -9.13
N ILE A 20 0.47 3.99 -9.16
CA ILE A 20 0.66 3.24 -10.39
C ILE A 20 -0.67 2.74 -10.94
N ARG A 21 -1.53 2.21 -10.07
CA ARG A 21 -2.83 1.65 -10.47
C ARG A 21 -3.81 2.72 -10.90
N LEU A 22 -3.73 3.91 -10.29
CA LEU A 22 -4.63 5.02 -10.59
C LEU A 22 -4.04 5.98 -11.60
N ARG A 23 -3.06 5.54 -12.35
CA ARG A 23 -2.36 6.35 -13.34
C ARG A 23 -3.34 7.02 -14.29
N GLY A 24 -3.30 8.36 -14.30
CA GLY A 24 -4.18 9.14 -15.16
C GLY A 24 -5.61 9.26 -14.68
N GLU A 25 -5.98 8.62 -13.60
CA GLU A 25 -7.33 8.70 -13.05
C GLU A 25 -7.46 9.90 -12.12
N PRO A 26 -8.62 10.58 -12.13
CA PRO A 26 -8.87 11.64 -11.15
C PRO A 26 -8.88 11.05 -9.74
N ILE A 27 -8.25 11.75 -8.79
CA ILE A 27 -8.25 11.31 -7.40
C ILE A 27 -9.51 11.86 -6.74
N VAL A 28 -10.60 11.12 -6.89
CA VAL A 28 -11.88 11.44 -6.27
C VAL A 28 -12.28 10.27 -5.38
N ARG A 29 -13.16 10.55 -4.43
CA ARG A 29 -13.62 9.54 -3.48
C ARG A 29 -14.71 8.69 -4.12
N SER A 30 -14.33 7.85 -5.04
CA SER A 30 -15.23 6.93 -5.75
C SER A 30 -15.01 5.51 -5.24
N PRO A 31 -15.98 4.60 -5.43
CA PRO A 31 -15.79 3.21 -5.05
C PRO A 31 -14.56 2.56 -5.70
N LYS A 32 -14.29 2.91 -6.95
CA LYS A 32 -13.12 2.38 -7.66
C LYS A 32 -11.82 2.83 -7.02
N VAL A 33 -11.70 4.11 -6.68
CA VAL A 33 -10.50 4.66 -6.06
C VAL A 33 -10.32 4.07 -4.67
N ILE A 34 -11.40 3.99 -3.89
CA ILE A 34 -11.34 3.44 -2.53
C ILE A 34 -10.93 1.97 -2.58
N ALA A 35 -11.49 1.18 -3.50
CA ALA A 35 -11.13 -0.22 -3.64
C ALA A 35 -9.67 -0.37 -4.06
N THR A 36 -9.18 0.48 -4.96
CA THR A 36 -7.79 0.44 -5.40
C THR A 36 -6.84 0.76 -4.25
N ILE A 37 -7.19 1.74 -3.43
CA ILE A 37 -6.38 2.09 -2.26
C ILE A 37 -6.35 0.93 -1.26
N SER A 38 -7.51 0.34 -0.98
CA SER A 38 -7.61 -0.80 -0.07
C SER A 38 -6.78 -1.98 -0.56
N ASP A 39 -6.89 -2.32 -1.83
CA ASP A 39 -6.11 -3.41 -2.43
C ASP A 39 -4.62 -3.12 -2.38
N SER A 40 -4.24 -1.86 -2.59
CA SER A 40 -2.84 -1.45 -2.55
C SER A 40 -2.25 -1.60 -1.15
N VAL A 41 -3.02 -1.27 -0.12
CA VAL A 41 -2.61 -1.46 1.27
C VAL A 41 -2.41 -2.95 1.57
N GLN A 42 -3.34 -3.79 1.11
CA GLN A 42 -3.22 -5.23 1.31
C GLN A 42 -2.00 -5.81 0.60
N LEU A 43 -1.77 -5.38 -0.62
CA LEU A 43 -0.60 -5.84 -1.36
C LEU A 43 0.70 -5.40 -0.68
N ALA A 44 0.76 -4.17 -0.21
CA ALA A 44 1.93 -3.67 0.50
C ALA A 44 2.17 -4.47 1.78
N ARG A 45 1.11 -4.85 2.50
CA ARG A 45 1.24 -5.69 3.70
C ARG A 45 1.79 -7.07 3.35
N MET A 46 1.34 -7.65 2.27
CA MET A 46 1.84 -8.96 1.83
C MET A 46 3.31 -8.88 1.48
N VAL A 47 3.73 -7.82 0.79
CA VAL A 47 5.14 -7.62 0.48
C VAL A 47 5.97 -7.49 1.74
N MET A 48 5.50 -6.71 2.70
CA MET A 48 6.20 -6.53 3.97
C MET A 48 6.32 -7.84 4.75
N GLN A 49 5.27 -8.65 4.74
CA GLN A 49 5.28 -9.95 5.40
C GLN A 49 6.31 -10.88 4.77
N GLU A 50 6.42 -10.88 3.45
CA GLU A 50 7.42 -11.70 2.76
C GLU A 50 8.84 -11.25 3.09
N VAL A 51 9.07 -9.94 3.13
CA VAL A 51 10.38 -9.39 3.50
C VAL A 51 10.75 -9.84 4.91
N GLU A 52 9.82 -9.73 5.86
CA GLU A 52 10.06 -10.15 7.24
C GLU A 52 10.33 -11.64 7.34
N ARG A 53 9.58 -12.45 6.60
CA ARG A 53 9.77 -13.89 6.59
C ARG A 53 11.15 -14.28 6.07
N GLU A 54 11.63 -13.61 5.04
CA GLU A 54 12.94 -13.91 4.47
C GLU A 54 14.08 -13.45 5.35
N ARG A 55 13.85 -12.39 6.12
CA ARG A 55 14.86 -11.91 7.06
C ARG A 55 14.99 -12.79 8.28
N GLY A 56 13.90 -13.40 8.67
CA GLY A 56 13.84 -14.26 9.83
C GLY A 56 14.28 -15.66 9.52
#